data_7155743015605bfc148af59fc04a7662
#
_entry.id   7155743015605bfc148af59fc04a7662
#
_cell.length_a   1.000
_cell.length_b   1.000
_cell.length_c   1.000
_cell.angle_alpha   90.00
_cell.angle_beta   90.00
_cell.angle_gamma   90.00
#
_symmetry.space_group_name_H-M   'P 1'
#
loop_
_entity.id
_entity.type
_entity.pdbx_description
1 polymer ?
#
loop_
_entity_poly.entity_id
_entity_poly.type
_entity_poly.pdbx_seq_one_letter_code
_entity_poly.pdbx_strand_id
1 'polypeptide(L)'
;MLPPRACPFCQSPMTLRRRRADDGEFWGCSRYPDCRGVRNLNIDEQMARKAQLAQLASQPAPRAGDSTFKEYADRRNAALTEGARHWPLFLILGFGGVGGGLFITTTNFGGQSLLGPLLIVLTLVGVPALFLSFLPPELVTTWLAGARGEEATGRLLDSLESEGFYAIHDRQIPGGYENIDHLVLGPTGIFVVETKNYGGGLWLQGESIFVGRYNHDAMIAQVKRQVRAIETLIGPLRARPLICLHRARLPKEIVTFQGVKIFAPGTLLSILRAGPRETDSQKLAQMQRLARALDKQLLPATHRQ
;
A
#
# COMPACT_ATOMS: atom_id res chain seq x y z
N MET A 1 -3.25 12.34 -14.51
CA MET A 1 -1.87 12.63 -14.05
C MET A 1 -1.14 13.42 -15.11
N LEU A 2 -0.27 14.36 -14.69
CA LEU A 2 0.63 15.00 -15.64
C LEU A 2 1.60 13.96 -16.19
N PRO A 3 1.88 13.93 -17.51
CA PRO A 3 2.81 12.95 -18.09
C PRO A 3 4.23 13.13 -17.52
N PRO A 4 4.96 12.03 -17.32
CA PRO A 4 6.34 12.10 -16.83
C PRO A 4 7.20 12.89 -17.81
N ARG A 5 8.07 13.74 -17.27
CA ARG A 5 8.99 14.57 -18.06
C ARG A 5 10.42 14.04 -17.95
N ALA A 6 11.20 14.18 -19.00
CA ALA A 6 12.62 13.88 -18.97
C ALA A 6 13.40 15.05 -18.37
N CYS A 7 14.39 14.74 -17.53
CA CYS A 7 15.31 15.72 -16.96
C CYS A 7 16.18 16.36 -18.06
N PRO A 8 16.28 17.70 -18.13
CA PRO A 8 17.07 18.34 -19.18
C PRO A 8 18.57 18.06 -19.09
N PHE A 9 19.07 17.62 -17.94
CA PHE A 9 20.49 17.35 -17.73
C PHE A 9 20.89 15.88 -17.95
N CYS A 10 20.05 14.92 -17.50
CA CYS A 10 20.42 13.50 -17.53
C CYS A 10 19.37 12.60 -18.18
N GLN A 11 18.33 13.16 -18.77
CA GLN A 11 17.23 12.47 -19.46
C GLN A 11 16.42 11.47 -18.58
N SER A 12 16.76 11.33 -17.30
CA SER A 12 16.01 10.49 -16.36
C SER A 12 14.62 11.07 -16.10
N PRO A 13 13.63 10.26 -15.73
CA PRO A 13 12.30 10.75 -15.41
C PRO A 13 12.33 11.82 -14.31
N MET A 14 11.46 12.81 -14.41
CA MET A 14 11.28 13.81 -13.36
C MET A 14 10.03 13.47 -12.55
N THR A 15 10.09 13.80 -11.25
CA THR A 15 8.98 13.65 -10.32
C THR A 15 8.51 15.01 -9.86
N LEU A 16 7.18 15.14 -9.68
CA LEU A 16 6.59 16.37 -9.14
C LEU A 16 6.97 16.48 -7.66
N ARG A 17 7.53 17.61 -7.26
CA ARG A 17 7.97 17.91 -5.88
C ARG A 17 7.40 19.23 -5.42
N ARG A 18 7.38 19.46 -4.11
CA ARG A 18 6.92 20.71 -3.50
C ARG A 18 8.08 21.47 -2.89
N ARG A 19 8.11 22.78 -3.08
CA ARG A 19 9.12 23.65 -2.46
C ARG A 19 8.75 23.91 -1.01
N ARG A 20 9.77 23.95 -0.16
CA ARG A 20 9.59 24.27 1.27
C ARG A 20 9.30 25.76 1.52
N ALA A 21 9.70 26.63 0.60
CA ALA A 21 9.64 28.07 0.79
C ALA A 21 8.26 28.68 0.50
N ASP A 22 7.56 28.18 -0.52
CA ASP A 22 6.33 28.78 -1.04
C ASP A 22 5.23 27.75 -1.34
N ASP A 23 5.46 26.48 -0.95
CA ASP A 23 4.57 25.35 -1.24
C ASP A 23 4.30 25.10 -2.74
N GLY A 24 5.03 25.80 -3.63
CA GLY A 24 4.91 25.66 -5.06
C GLY A 24 5.38 24.29 -5.57
N GLU A 25 4.64 23.70 -6.50
CA GLU A 25 5.03 22.45 -7.13
C GLU A 25 6.05 22.68 -8.25
N PHE A 26 7.00 21.75 -8.40
CA PHE A 26 8.02 21.76 -9.45
C PHE A 26 8.44 20.34 -9.84
N TRP A 27 8.95 20.17 -11.05
CA TRP A 27 9.56 18.94 -11.49
C TRP A 27 11.00 18.84 -10.97
N GLY A 28 11.31 17.79 -10.23
CA GLY A 28 12.66 17.46 -9.75
C GLY A 28 13.14 16.13 -10.35
N CYS A 29 14.42 16.06 -10.67
CA CYS A 29 15.03 14.81 -11.21
C CYS A 29 14.89 13.67 -10.21
N SER A 30 14.54 12.47 -10.70
CA SER A 30 14.46 11.24 -9.89
C SER A 30 15.81 10.79 -9.36
N ARG A 31 16.91 11.16 -10.02
CA ARG A 31 18.30 10.87 -9.62
C ARG A 31 18.88 11.85 -8.60
N TYR A 32 18.07 12.66 -7.95
CA TYR A 32 18.58 13.50 -6.87
C TYR A 32 19.09 12.62 -5.71
N PRO A 33 20.28 12.89 -5.11
CA PRO A 33 21.12 14.07 -5.24
C PRO A 33 22.15 14.06 -6.38
N ASP A 34 22.33 12.95 -7.12
CA ASP A 34 23.36 12.82 -8.18
C ASP A 34 23.08 13.77 -9.37
N CYS A 35 21.80 14.04 -9.63
CA CYS A 35 21.38 15.04 -10.60
C CYS A 35 20.42 16.03 -9.94
N ARG A 36 20.77 17.32 -10.00
CA ARG A 36 19.98 18.41 -9.41
C ARG A 36 19.06 19.12 -10.42
N GLY A 37 18.65 18.41 -11.47
CA GLY A 37 17.76 18.95 -12.50
C GLY A 37 16.41 19.33 -11.90
N VAL A 38 15.99 20.58 -12.13
CA VAL A 38 14.69 21.12 -11.71
C VAL A 38 14.04 21.89 -12.86
N ARG A 39 12.71 21.89 -12.91
CA ARG A 39 11.91 22.65 -13.85
C ARG A 39 10.60 23.07 -13.19
N ASN A 40 10.19 24.31 -13.39
CA ASN A 40 8.87 24.78 -12.94
C ASN A 40 7.77 24.21 -13.84
N LEU A 41 6.55 24.07 -13.29
CA LEU A 41 5.38 23.78 -14.11
C LEU A 41 5.09 24.98 -15.01
N ASN A 42 4.77 24.70 -16.28
CA ASN A 42 4.22 25.72 -17.16
C ASN A 42 2.74 25.98 -16.83
N ILE A 43 2.13 26.99 -17.47
CA ILE A 43 0.74 27.41 -17.18
C ILE A 43 -0.24 26.25 -17.42
N ASP A 44 -0.09 25.52 -18.53
CA ASP A 44 -0.98 24.40 -18.86
C ASP A 44 -0.87 23.27 -17.83
N GLU A 45 0.35 22.95 -17.39
CA GLU A 45 0.60 21.97 -16.35
C GLU A 45 0.02 22.40 -15.00
N GLN A 46 0.09 23.68 -14.66
CA GLN A 46 -0.53 24.22 -13.45
C GLN A 46 -2.06 24.15 -13.53
N MET A 47 -2.66 24.49 -14.67
CA MET A 47 -4.10 24.38 -14.88
C MET A 47 -4.57 22.93 -14.84
N ALA A 48 -3.87 22.03 -15.52
CA ALA A 48 -4.17 20.60 -15.50
C ALA A 48 -4.03 20.01 -14.07
N ARG A 49 -3.01 20.44 -13.33
CA ARG A 49 -2.81 20.03 -11.93
C ARG A 49 -3.94 20.54 -11.03
N LYS A 50 -4.33 21.80 -11.19
CA LYS A 50 -5.47 22.36 -10.43
C LYS A 50 -6.78 21.64 -10.72
N ALA A 51 -7.06 21.33 -11.99
CA ALA A 51 -8.23 20.54 -12.36
C ALA A 51 -8.18 19.12 -11.78
N GLN A 52 -7.02 18.46 -11.82
CA GLN A 52 -6.82 17.15 -11.20
C GLN A 52 -7.06 17.19 -9.69
N LEU A 53 -6.54 18.19 -8.97
CA LEU A 53 -6.75 18.34 -7.54
C LEU A 53 -8.22 18.60 -7.22
N ALA A 54 -8.93 19.41 -8.03
CA ALA A 54 -10.35 19.65 -7.87
C ALA A 54 -11.16 18.36 -8.09
N GLN A 55 -10.81 17.56 -9.08
CA GLN A 55 -11.44 16.26 -9.34
C GLN A 55 -11.19 15.27 -8.19
N LEU A 56 -9.97 15.21 -7.64
CA LEU A 56 -9.66 14.37 -6.48
C LEU A 56 -10.44 14.82 -5.24
N ALA A 57 -10.57 16.13 -5.02
CA ALA A 57 -11.34 16.68 -3.90
C ALA A 57 -12.85 16.44 -4.00
N SER A 58 -13.38 16.18 -5.21
CA SER A 58 -14.80 15.82 -5.42
C SER A 58 -15.09 14.33 -5.23
N GLN A 59 -14.07 13.49 -5.09
CA GLN A 59 -14.27 12.07 -4.84
C GLN A 59 -14.75 11.83 -3.39
N PRO A 60 -15.54 10.78 -3.15
CA PRO A 60 -15.89 10.40 -1.79
C PRO A 60 -14.65 10.11 -0.96
N ALA A 61 -14.73 10.34 0.35
CA ALA A 61 -13.64 10.06 1.27
C ALA A 61 -13.20 8.60 1.15
N PRO A 62 -11.89 8.31 0.96
CA PRO A 62 -11.40 6.93 0.90
C PRO A 62 -11.68 6.19 2.21
N ARG A 63 -11.96 4.91 2.07
CA ARG A 63 -12.03 3.98 3.20
C ARG A 63 -10.64 3.41 3.48
N ALA A 64 -10.46 2.87 4.68
CA ALA A 64 -9.24 2.19 5.05
C ALA A 64 -8.93 1.06 4.06
N GLY A 65 -7.72 1.07 3.49
CA GLY A 65 -7.25 0.05 2.56
C GLY A 65 -7.70 0.20 1.11
N ASP A 66 -8.49 1.22 0.75
CA ASP A 66 -8.99 1.40 -0.62
C ASP A 66 -7.85 1.44 -1.66
N SER A 67 -6.76 2.14 -1.36
CA SER A 67 -5.60 2.21 -2.25
C SER A 67 -4.92 0.85 -2.40
N THR A 68 -4.75 0.12 -1.29
CA THR A 68 -4.11 -1.21 -1.27
C THR A 68 -5.01 -2.26 -1.95
N PHE A 69 -6.34 -2.18 -1.80
CA PHE A 69 -7.27 -3.02 -2.56
C PHE A 69 -7.22 -2.74 -4.06
N LYS A 70 -7.11 -1.48 -4.45
CA LYS A 70 -6.96 -1.09 -5.85
C LYS A 70 -5.66 -1.64 -6.43
N GLU A 71 -4.53 -1.49 -5.74
CA GLU A 71 -3.26 -2.07 -6.15
C GLU A 71 -3.33 -3.59 -6.30
N TYR A 72 -3.99 -4.27 -5.35
CA TYR A 72 -4.25 -5.70 -5.47
C TYR A 72 -5.03 -6.03 -6.76
N ALA A 73 -6.12 -5.29 -7.03
CA ALA A 73 -6.95 -5.51 -8.21
C ALA A 73 -6.16 -5.28 -9.50
N ASP A 74 -5.36 -4.22 -9.57
CA ASP A 74 -4.55 -3.87 -10.74
C ASP A 74 -3.48 -4.94 -11.00
N ARG A 75 -2.76 -5.39 -9.96
CA ARG A 75 -1.75 -6.45 -10.08
C ARG A 75 -2.36 -7.80 -10.44
N ARG A 76 -3.51 -8.13 -9.84
CA ARG A 76 -4.25 -9.35 -10.19
C ARG A 76 -4.69 -9.33 -11.65
N ASN A 77 -5.25 -8.22 -12.11
CA ASN A 77 -5.71 -8.08 -13.48
C ASN A 77 -4.55 -8.13 -14.47
N ALA A 78 -3.41 -7.49 -14.15
CA ALA A 78 -2.20 -7.58 -14.95
C ALA A 78 -1.69 -9.03 -15.07
N ALA A 79 -1.63 -9.77 -13.97
CA ALA A 79 -1.22 -11.18 -13.96
C ALA A 79 -2.19 -12.06 -14.76
N LEU A 80 -3.50 -11.84 -14.62
CA LEU A 80 -4.51 -12.57 -15.42
C LEU A 80 -4.43 -12.25 -16.90
N THR A 81 -4.17 -11.00 -17.27
CA THR A 81 -4.01 -10.57 -18.68
C THR A 81 -2.77 -11.20 -19.30
N GLU A 82 -1.65 -11.25 -18.55
CA GLU A 82 -0.43 -11.93 -19.00
C GLU A 82 -0.67 -13.43 -19.18
N GLY A 83 -1.32 -14.10 -18.22
CA GLY A 83 -1.73 -15.49 -18.32
C GLY A 83 -2.65 -15.74 -19.54
N ALA A 84 -3.63 -14.86 -19.76
CA ALA A 84 -4.56 -14.97 -20.87
C ALA A 84 -3.87 -14.84 -22.24
N ARG A 85 -2.75 -14.15 -22.34
CA ARG A 85 -1.97 -14.04 -23.57
C ARG A 85 -1.44 -15.39 -24.06
N HIS A 86 -1.22 -16.33 -23.16
CA HIS A 86 -0.71 -17.67 -23.47
C HIS A 86 -1.82 -18.71 -23.68
N TRP A 87 -3.09 -18.33 -23.55
CA TRP A 87 -4.25 -19.21 -23.76
C TRP A 87 -4.24 -19.99 -25.08
N PRO A 88 -3.92 -19.40 -26.27
CA PRO A 88 -3.87 -20.17 -27.51
C PRO A 88 -2.83 -21.30 -27.46
N LEU A 89 -1.69 -21.06 -26.83
CA LEU A 89 -0.64 -22.07 -26.66
C LEU A 89 -1.13 -23.27 -25.82
N PHE A 90 -1.87 -23.00 -24.75
CA PHE A 90 -2.44 -24.06 -23.89
C PHE A 90 -3.45 -24.90 -24.65
N LEU A 91 -4.27 -24.28 -25.49
CA LEU A 91 -5.19 -25.04 -26.35
C LEU A 91 -4.45 -25.92 -27.35
N ILE A 92 -3.45 -25.38 -28.06
CA ILE A 92 -2.66 -26.13 -29.05
C ILE A 92 -1.95 -27.31 -28.35
N LEU A 93 -1.30 -27.10 -27.21
CA LEU A 93 -0.62 -28.13 -26.44
C LEU A 93 -1.60 -29.18 -25.91
N GLY A 94 -2.75 -28.74 -25.39
CA GLY A 94 -3.78 -29.61 -24.83
C GLY A 94 -4.42 -30.50 -25.90
N PHE A 95 -4.99 -29.89 -26.95
CA PHE A 95 -5.64 -30.64 -28.04
C PHE A 95 -4.63 -31.42 -28.86
N GLY A 96 -3.47 -30.83 -29.20
CA GLY A 96 -2.42 -31.50 -29.95
C GLY A 96 -1.82 -32.70 -29.21
N GLY A 97 -1.56 -32.56 -27.89
CA GLY A 97 -0.99 -33.62 -27.09
C GLY A 97 -1.94 -34.80 -26.88
N VAL A 98 -3.20 -34.50 -26.54
CA VAL A 98 -4.23 -35.54 -26.37
C VAL A 98 -4.57 -36.19 -27.72
N GLY A 99 -4.81 -35.40 -28.75
CA GLY A 99 -5.13 -35.89 -30.10
C GLY A 99 -3.98 -36.70 -30.69
N GLY A 100 -2.74 -36.22 -30.60
CA GLY A 100 -1.55 -36.97 -31.02
C GLY A 100 -1.34 -38.26 -30.26
N GLY A 101 -1.53 -38.24 -28.94
CA GLY A 101 -1.47 -39.45 -28.10
C GLY A 101 -2.52 -40.48 -28.50
N LEU A 102 -3.75 -40.06 -28.75
CA LEU A 102 -4.83 -40.92 -29.21
C LEU A 102 -4.54 -41.52 -30.58
N PHE A 103 -4.05 -40.68 -31.53
CA PHE A 103 -3.65 -41.13 -32.85
C PHE A 103 -2.56 -42.20 -32.82
N ILE A 104 -1.49 -41.97 -32.02
CA ILE A 104 -0.41 -42.95 -31.83
C ILE A 104 -0.97 -44.24 -31.22
N THR A 105 -1.88 -44.17 -30.27
CA THR A 105 -2.46 -45.34 -29.61
C THR A 105 -3.31 -46.19 -30.58
N THR A 106 -4.07 -45.51 -31.47
CA THR A 106 -4.97 -46.17 -32.41
C THR A 106 -4.25 -46.74 -33.64
N THR A 107 -3.14 -46.13 -34.08
CA THR A 107 -2.41 -46.57 -35.27
C THR A 107 -1.38 -47.65 -35.04
N ASN A 108 -0.93 -47.84 -33.77
CA ASN A 108 -0.02 -48.92 -33.41
C ASN A 108 -0.78 -50.25 -33.15
N PHE A 109 -1.47 -50.76 -34.16
CA PHE A 109 -2.09 -52.08 -34.14
C PHE A 109 -1.00 -53.16 -34.15
N GLY A 110 -0.67 -53.73 -32.97
CA GLY A 110 0.22 -54.86 -32.82
C GLY A 110 1.49 -54.67 -31.99
N GLY A 111 1.82 -53.45 -31.59
CA GLY A 111 2.94 -53.16 -30.71
C GLY A 111 2.49 -52.58 -29.37
N GLN A 112 3.03 -53.08 -28.27
CA GLN A 112 2.78 -52.52 -26.92
C GLN A 112 3.51 -51.16 -26.74
N SER A 113 3.20 -50.15 -27.58
CA SER A 113 3.81 -48.85 -27.50
C SER A 113 3.12 -48.04 -26.37
N LEU A 114 3.84 -47.73 -25.29
CA LEU A 114 3.38 -46.87 -24.22
C LEU A 114 3.47 -45.39 -24.55
N LEU A 115 3.96 -45.03 -25.75
CA LEU A 115 4.19 -43.63 -26.16
C LEU A 115 2.89 -42.82 -26.25
N GLY A 116 1.81 -43.37 -26.78
CA GLY A 116 0.52 -42.68 -26.88
C GLY A 116 -0.08 -42.39 -25.50
N PRO A 117 -0.27 -43.40 -24.61
CA PRO A 117 -0.73 -43.19 -23.25
C PRO A 117 0.16 -42.25 -22.46
N LEU A 118 1.49 -42.36 -22.59
CA LEU A 118 2.44 -41.47 -21.93
C LEU A 118 2.24 -40.02 -22.34
N LEU A 119 2.07 -39.74 -23.66
CA LEU A 119 1.84 -38.40 -24.17
C LEU A 119 0.53 -37.82 -23.64
N ILE A 120 -0.53 -38.62 -23.56
CA ILE A 120 -1.81 -38.19 -22.97
C ILE A 120 -1.61 -37.79 -21.50
N VAL A 121 -0.95 -38.63 -20.70
CA VAL A 121 -0.69 -38.32 -19.28
C VAL A 121 0.15 -37.08 -19.10
N LEU A 122 1.26 -36.95 -19.86
CA LEU A 122 2.10 -35.77 -19.82
C LEU A 122 1.33 -34.49 -20.19
N THR A 123 0.39 -34.58 -21.14
CA THR A 123 -0.44 -33.42 -21.51
C THR A 123 -1.46 -33.11 -20.45
N LEU A 124 -2.17 -34.08 -19.91
CA LEU A 124 -3.20 -33.91 -18.89
C LEU A 124 -2.63 -33.37 -17.56
N VAL A 125 -1.36 -33.65 -17.26
CA VAL A 125 -0.69 -33.15 -16.04
C VAL A 125 0.12 -31.89 -16.34
N GLY A 126 0.90 -31.92 -17.42
CA GLY A 126 1.85 -30.84 -17.75
C GLY A 126 1.16 -29.53 -18.16
N VAL A 127 0.09 -29.59 -18.96
CA VAL A 127 -0.62 -28.38 -19.38
C VAL A 127 -1.29 -27.67 -18.21
N PRO A 128 -2.04 -28.33 -17.31
CA PRO A 128 -2.55 -27.68 -16.12
C PRO A 128 -1.45 -27.19 -15.17
N ALA A 129 -0.37 -27.94 -14.99
CA ALA A 129 0.76 -27.52 -14.16
C ALA A 129 1.42 -26.25 -14.72
N LEU A 130 1.61 -26.21 -16.05
CA LEU A 130 2.11 -25.02 -16.72
C LEU A 130 1.13 -23.86 -16.60
N PHE A 131 -0.18 -24.08 -16.75
CA PHE A 131 -1.20 -23.05 -16.55
C PHE A 131 -1.18 -22.52 -15.11
N LEU A 132 -1.06 -23.39 -14.10
CA LEU A 132 -0.96 -22.97 -12.71
C LEU A 132 0.27 -22.11 -12.41
N SER A 133 1.36 -22.26 -13.18
CA SER A 133 2.56 -21.43 -13.03
C SER A 133 2.36 -19.98 -13.49
N PHE A 134 1.31 -19.70 -14.29
CA PHE A 134 0.90 -18.35 -14.68
C PHE A 134 -0.15 -17.72 -13.76
N LEU A 135 -0.65 -18.47 -12.76
CA LEU A 135 -1.52 -17.88 -11.75
C LEU A 135 -0.75 -16.81 -10.96
N PRO A 136 -1.45 -15.80 -10.44
CA PRO A 136 -0.80 -14.70 -9.73
C PRO A 136 0.10 -15.23 -8.62
N PRO A 137 1.37 -14.84 -8.58
CA PRO A 137 2.30 -15.30 -7.56
C PRO A 137 1.85 -14.86 -6.16
N GLU A 138 2.37 -15.49 -5.11
CA GLU A 138 2.09 -15.18 -3.69
C GLU A 138 2.22 -13.68 -3.35
N LEU A 139 3.04 -12.94 -4.12
CA LEU A 139 3.14 -11.48 -4.04
C LEU A 139 1.79 -10.75 -4.18
N VAL A 140 0.86 -11.28 -5.00
CA VAL A 140 -0.47 -10.69 -5.17
C VAL A 140 -1.34 -10.91 -3.93
N THR A 141 -1.20 -12.07 -3.29
CA THR A 141 -1.95 -12.40 -2.06
C THR A 141 -1.48 -11.58 -0.86
N THR A 142 -0.22 -11.13 -0.84
CA THR A 142 0.29 -10.26 0.23
C THR A 142 -0.35 -8.88 0.22
N TRP A 143 -0.67 -8.34 -0.95
CA TRP A 143 -1.40 -7.06 -1.08
C TRP A 143 -2.81 -7.17 -0.52
N LEU A 144 -3.51 -8.26 -0.83
CA LEU A 144 -4.84 -8.52 -0.27
C LEU A 144 -4.80 -8.64 1.26
N ALA A 145 -3.78 -9.33 1.79
CA ALA A 145 -3.59 -9.45 3.23
C ALA A 145 -3.30 -8.08 3.88
N GLY A 146 -2.50 -7.23 3.21
CA GLY A 146 -2.25 -5.84 3.62
C GLY A 146 -3.55 -5.04 3.71
N ALA A 147 -4.30 -4.98 2.61
CA ALA A 147 -5.57 -4.26 2.51
C ALA A 147 -6.60 -4.70 3.58
N ARG A 148 -6.72 -6.00 3.83
CA ARG A 148 -7.57 -6.53 4.90
C ARG A 148 -7.12 -6.09 6.31
N GLY A 149 -5.80 -6.00 6.52
CA GLY A 149 -5.24 -5.49 7.78
C GLY A 149 -5.60 -4.02 8.00
N GLU A 150 -5.41 -3.19 6.98
CA GLU A 150 -5.77 -1.76 7.01
C GLU A 150 -7.28 -1.57 7.24
N GLU A 151 -8.12 -2.29 6.49
CA GLU A 151 -9.57 -2.25 6.66
C GLU A 151 -10.01 -2.67 8.08
N ALA A 152 -9.40 -3.72 8.63
CA ALA A 152 -9.70 -4.18 9.99
C ALA A 152 -9.29 -3.14 11.04
N THR A 153 -8.11 -2.51 10.87
CA THR A 153 -7.65 -1.41 11.73
C THR A 153 -8.59 -0.20 11.61
N GLY A 154 -9.01 0.16 10.39
CA GLY A 154 -9.93 1.26 10.14
C GLY A 154 -11.27 1.07 10.86
N ARG A 155 -11.88 -0.10 10.76
CA ARG A 155 -13.14 -0.40 11.48
C ARG A 155 -13.01 -0.26 13.00
N LEU A 156 -11.86 -0.64 13.58
CA LEU A 156 -11.60 -0.42 15.01
C LEU A 156 -11.53 1.08 15.32
N LEU A 157 -10.85 1.86 14.49
CA LEU A 157 -10.72 3.30 14.67
C LEU A 157 -12.06 4.02 14.53
N ASP A 158 -12.88 3.65 13.56
CA ASP A 158 -14.22 4.20 13.33
C ASP A 158 -15.14 3.98 14.54
N SER A 159 -14.98 2.86 15.26
CA SER A 159 -15.78 2.58 16.47
C SER A 159 -15.56 3.60 17.60
N LEU A 160 -14.51 4.40 17.54
CA LEU A 160 -14.21 5.45 18.52
C LEU A 160 -14.89 6.80 18.22
N GLU A 161 -15.63 6.93 17.13
CA GLU A 161 -16.27 8.19 16.75
C GLU A 161 -17.21 8.70 17.87
N SER A 162 -17.99 7.81 18.48
CA SER A 162 -18.87 8.13 19.62
C SER A 162 -18.13 8.61 20.86
N GLU A 163 -16.83 8.35 20.96
CA GLU A 163 -15.95 8.79 22.07
C GLU A 163 -15.21 10.11 21.75
N GLY A 164 -15.52 10.72 20.59
CA GLY A 164 -14.95 11.99 20.16
C GLY A 164 -13.60 11.87 19.42
N PHE A 165 -13.27 10.67 18.94
CA PHE A 165 -12.15 10.49 18.01
C PHE A 165 -12.61 10.66 16.57
N TYR A 166 -11.72 11.15 15.74
CA TYR A 166 -11.91 11.34 14.31
C TYR A 166 -10.82 10.57 13.57
N ALA A 167 -11.19 9.57 12.80
CA ALA A 167 -10.26 8.79 12.00
C ALA A 167 -10.34 9.24 10.53
N ILE A 168 -9.19 9.44 9.92
CA ILE A 168 -9.01 9.79 8.50
C ILE A 168 -8.17 8.66 7.92
N HIS A 169 -8.65 8.03 6.86
CA HIS A 169 -8.03 6.84 6.30
C HIS A 169 -7.49 7.06 4.90
N ASP A 170 -6.42 6.31 4.57
CA ASP A 170 -5.89 6.15 3.22
C ASP A 170 -5.64 7.48 2.52
N ARG A 171 -4.81 8.31 3.15
CA ARG A 171 -4.50 9.65 2.67
C ARG A 171 -3.06 9.81 2.27
N GLN A 172 -2.85 10.71 1.32
CA GLN A 172 -1.54 11.18 0.90
C GLN A 172 -1.37 12.66 1.24
N ILE A 173 -0.21 13.02 1.78
CA ILE A 173 0.15 14.40 2.02
C ILE A 173 0.45 15.06 0.68
N PRO A 174 -0.13 16.24 0.37
CA PRO A 174 0.17 16.95 -0.86
C PRO A 174 1.67 17.19 -1.03
N GLY A 175 2.24 16.77 -2.16
CA GLY A 175 3.69 16.83 -2.41
C GLY A 175 4.53 15.77 -1.69
N GLY A 176 3.91 14.93 -0.85
CA GLY A 176 4.53 13.76 -0.24
C GLY A 176 4.48 12.53 -1.15
N TYR A 177 5.28 11.52 -0.80
CA TYR A 177 5.39 10.29 -1.57
C TYR A 177 4.78 9.08 -0.86
N GLU A 178 4.43 9.21 0.41
CA GLU A 178 3.96 8.11 1.23
C GLU A 178 2.48 8.29 1.57
N ASN A 179 1.75 7.19 1.51
CA ASN A 179 0.39 7.17 2.01
C ASN A 179 0.42 7.10 3.54
N ILE A 180 -0.59 7.66 4.17
CA ILE A 180 -0.90 7.53 5.59
C ILE A 180 -2.07 6.58 5.69
N ASP A 181 -1.87 5.43 6.31
CA ASP A 181 -2.94 4.44 6.47
C ASP A 181 -4.07 5.03 7.32
N HIS A 182 -3.72 5.57 8.50
CA HIS A 182 -4.71 6.20 9.37
C HIS A 182 -4.11 7.38 10.13
N LEU A 183 -4.84 8.51 10.16
CA LEU A 183 -4.60 9.65 11.01
C LEU A 183 -5.78 9.80 11.98
N VAL A 184 -5.51 9.76 13.29
CA VAL A 184 -6.55 9.81 14.32
C VAL A 184 -6.37 11.04 15.19
N LEU A 185 -7.43 11.84 15.31
CA LEU A 185 -7.49 12.99 16.21
C LEU A 185 -8.56 12.74 17.25
N GLY A 186 -8.25 12.96 18.52
CA GLY A 186 -9.21 12.69 19.58
C GLY A 186 -8.85 13.32 20.91
N PRO A 187 -9.64 13.07 21.96
CA PRO A 187 -9.49 13.69 23.27
C PRO A 187 -8.12 13.45 23.93
N THR A 188 -7.43 12.38 23.56
CA THR A 188 -6.13 12.01 24.13
C THR A 188 -4.96 12.46 23.26
N GLY A 189 -5.21 13.03 22.08
CA GLY A 189 -4.20 13.59 21.19
C GLY A 189 -4.34 13.21 19.72
N ILE A 190 -3.23 13.35 18.99
CA ILE A 190 -3.14 13.07 17.55
C ILE A 190 -2.21 11.89 17.36
N PHE A 191 -2.61 10.95 16.49
CA PHE A 191 -1.87 9.71 16.24
C PHE A 191 -1.78 9.45 14.73
N VAL A 192 -0.60 9.04 14.29
CA VAL A 192 -0.40 8.44 12.98
C VAL A 192 -0.26 6.94 13.20
N VAL A 193 -1.18 6.17 12.66
CA VAL A 193 -1.23 4.71 12.82
C VAL A 193 -0.90 4.07 11.48
N GLU A 194 0.25 3.42 11.43
CA GLU A 194 0.68 2.61 10.29
C GLU A 194 0.27 1.16 10.53
N THR A 195 -0.32 0.52 9.54
CA THR A 195 -0.75 -0.88 9.60
C THR A 195 0.19 -1.77 8.81
N LYS A 196 0.66 -2.85 9.41
CA LYS A 196 1.49 -3.86 8.74
C LYS A 196 0.95 -5.27 9.01
N ASN A 197 0.92 -6.09 7.97
CA ASN A 197 0.44 -7.47 8.05
C ASN A 197 1.59 -8.46 7.84
N TYR A 198 2.47 -8.56 8.84
CA TYR A 198 3.64 -9.45 8.82
C TYR A 198 3.40 -10.70 9.68
N GLY A 199 3.85 -11.86 9.21
CA GLY A 199 3.84 -13.09 9.97
C GLY A 199 5.18 -13.38 10.65
N GLY A 200 5.15 -13.95 11.85
CA GLY A 200 6.35 -14.32 12.60
C GLY A 200 6.45 -13.64 13.96
N GLY A 201 7.52 -13.93 14.69
CA GLY A 201 7.81 -13.30 15.97
C GLY A 201 8.52 -11.96 15.79
N LEU A 202 8.12 -10.93 16.55
CA LEU A 202 8.86 -9.67 16.63
C LEU A 202 9.98 -9.79 17.65
N TRP A 203 11.18 -9.37 17.28
CA TRP A 203 12.34 -9.31 18.16
C TRP A 203 13.25 -8.13 17.80
N LEU A 204 14.09 -7.72 18.75
CA LEU A 204 14.97 -6.58 18.61
C LEU A 204 16.43 -7.04 18.72
N GLN A 205 17.30 -6.46 17.91
CA GLN A 205 18.75 -6.67 17.97
C GLN A 205 19.48 -5.33 17.81
N GLY A 206 20.04 -4.81 18.88
CA GLY A 206 20.63 -3.48 18.88
C GLY A 206 19.62 -2.41 18.47
N GLU A 207 19.94 -1.67 17.44
CA GLU A 207 19.08 -0.62 16.89
C GLU A 207 18.18 -1.09 15.72
N SER A 208 18.03 -2.40 15.54
CA SER A 208 17.24 -2.99 14.48
C SER A 208 16.04 -3.80 14.99
N ILE A 209 14.95 -3.77 14.22
CA ILE A 209 13.72 -4.50 14.48
C ILE A 209 13.47 -5.55 13.41
N PHE A 210 13.10 -6.74 13.85
CA PHE A 210 12.83 -7.89 12.98
C PHE A 210 11.45 -8.46 13.23
N VAL A 211 10.80 -8.94 12.15
CA VAL A 211 9.61 -9.79 12.23
C VAL A 211 9.88 -11.08 11.45
N GLY A 212 9.83 -12.21 12.15
CA GLY A 212 10.36 -13.46 11.59
C GLY A 212 11.87 -13.33 11.36
N ARG A 213 12.32 -13.56 10.12
CA ARG A 213 13.74 -13.48 9.72
C ARG A 213 14.09 -12.16 8.99
N TYR A 214 13.15 -11.27 8.80
CA TYR A 214 13.34 -10.07 7.98
C TYR A 214 13.52 -8.83 8.83
N ASN A 215 14.45 -7.96 8.43
CA ASN A 215 14.61 -6.63 8.99
C ASN A 215 13.46 -5.72 8.52
N HIS A 216 12.92 -4.95 9.46
CA HIS A 216 11.81 -4.03 9.22
C HIS A 216 12.07 -2.60 9.73
N ASP A 217 13.33 -2.16 9.81
CA ASP A 217 13.68 -0.79 10.24
C ASP A 217 13.00 0.28 9.39
N ALA A 218 12.74 -0.04 8.11
CA ALA A 218 12.05 0.86 7.18
C ALA A 218 10.66 1.27 7.66
N MET A 219 9.90 0.41 8.39
CA MET A 219 8.58 0.76 8.90
C MET A 219 8.64 1.82 10.01
N ILE A 220 9.69 1.78 10.85
CA ILE A 220 9.94 2.78 11.89
C ILE A 220 10.26 4.14 11.25
N ALA A 221 11.15 4.12 10.25
CA ALA A 221 11.51 5.32 9.51
C ALA A 221 10.30 5.91 8.77
N GLN A 222 9.43 5.07 8.18
CA GLN A 222 8.21 5.46 7.48
C GLN A 222 7.27 6.22 8.40
N VAL A 223 6.82 5.62 9.50
CA VAL A 223 5.86 6.28 10.41
C VAL A 223 6.42 7.56 11.01
N LYS A 224 7.72 7.63 11.28
CA LYS A 224 8.38 8.86 11.74
C LYS A 224 8.37 9.97 10.69
N ARG A 225 8.53 9.64 9.39
CA ARG A 225 8.42 10.61 8.30
C ARG A 225 6.99 11.12 8.16
N GLN A 226 6.00 10.23 8.22
CA GLN A 226 4.58 10.58 8.19
C GLN A 226 4.21 11.51 9.34
N VAL A 227 4.65 11.21 10.58
CA VAL A 227 4.45 12.09 11.75
C VAL A 227 5.03 13.49 11.50
N ARG A 228 6.28 13.59 11.07
CA ARG A 228 6.90 14.91 10.77
C ARG A 228 6.13 15.69 9.70
N ALA A 229 5.62 15.00 8.68
CA ALA A 229 4.86 15.64 7.64
C ALA A 229 3.49 16.12 8.14
N ILE A 230 2.80 15.34 8.99
CA ILE A 230 1.56 15.78 9.64
C ILE A 230 1.84 16.94 10.60
N GLU A 231 2.90 16.91 11.40
CA GLU A 231 3.27 18.00 12.30
C GLU A 231 3.53 19.32 11.56
N THR A 232 4.03 19.25 10.32
CA THR A 232 4.15 20.45 9.47
C THR A 232 2.79 21.07 9.13
N LEU A 233 1.73 20.27 9.00
CA LEU A 233 0.38 20.73 8.69
C LEU A 233 -0.40 21.21 9.92
N ILE A 234 -0.14 20.61 11.09
CA ILE A 234 -0.87 20.91 12.34
C ILE A 234 -0.18 21.95 13.23
N GLY A 235 0.98 22.45 12.81
CA GLY A 235 1.71 23.52 13.50
C GLY A 235 2.32 23.10 14.85
N PRO A 236 1.98 23.75 15.96
CA PRO A 236 2.62 23.48 17.25
C PRO A 236 2.17 22.16 17.92
N LEU A 237 1.15 21.51 17.38
CA LEU A 237 0.64 20.25 17.91
C LEU A 237 1.61 19.10 17.60
N ARG A 238 1.55 18.04 18.42
CA ARG A 238 2.39 16.86 18.25
C ARG A 238 1.56 15.64 17.93
N ALA A 239 2.03 14.86 16.95
CA ALA A 239 1.45 13.59 16.60
C ALA A 239 2.31 12.44 17.13
N ARG A 240 1.68 11.35 17.55
CA ARG A 240 2.33 10.17 18.12
C ARG A 240 2.38 9.05 17.06
N PRO A 241 3.58 8.49 16.78
CA PRO A 241 3.73 7.37 15.87
C PRO A 241 3.27 6.06 16.51
N LEU A 242 2.41 5.32 15.82
CA LEU A 242 1.91 4.02 16.22
C LEU A 242 2.04 3.03 15.06
N ILE A 243 2.39 1.78 15.36
CA ILE A 243 2.40 0.68 14.38
C ILE A 243 1.52 -0.45 14.88
N CYS A 244 0.47 -0.76 14.13
CA CYS A 244 -0.42 -1.89 14.35
C CYS A 244 0.04 -3.08 13.51
N LEU A 245 0.58 -4.12 14.16
CA LEU A 245 1.06 -5.33 13.51
C LEU A 245 -0.01 -6.43 13.53
N HIS A 246 -0.55 -6.74 12.36
CA HIS A 246 -1.39 -7.93 12.17
C HIS A 246 -0.51 -9.18 12.01
N ARG A 247 -0.98 -10.33 12.51
CA ARG A 247 -0.35 -11.66 12.40
C ARG A 247 1.03 -11.81 13.04
N ALA A 248 1.67 -10.75 13.52
CA ALA A 248 2.93 -10.85 14.24
C ALA A 248 2.71 -11.31 15.69
N ARG A 249 3.60 -12.16 16.20
CA ARG A 249 3.67 -12.50 17.63
C ARG A 249 4.60 -11.50 18.32
N LEU A 250 4.05 -10.73 19.22
CA LEU A 250 4.80 -9.74 19.98
C LEU A 250 5.33 -10.35 21.29
N PRO A 251 6.54 -10.00 21.75
CA PRO A 251 7.10 -10.48 23.00
C PRO A 251 6.37 -9.93 24.24
N LYS A 252 5.63 -8.84 24.08
CA LYS A 252 4.77 -8.20 25.08
C LYS A 252 3.66 -7.42 24.39
N GLU A 253 2.63 -7.05 25.15
CA GLU A 253 1.43 -6.37 24.61
C GLU A 253 1.77 -5.09 23.83
N ILE A 254 2.71 -4.29 24.33
CA ILE A 254 3.22 -3.07 23.68
C ILE A 254 4.74 -3.12 23.68
N VAL A 255 5.33 -3.06 22.50
CA VAL A 255 6.77 -2.89 22.29
C VAL A 255 7.04 -1.43 21.94
N THR A 256 7.91 -0.76 22.69
CA THR A 256 8.37 0.59 22.34
C THR A 256 9.76 0.51 21.74
N PHE A 257 9.93 0.98 20.52
CA PHE A 257 11.19 0.98 19.84
C PHE A 257 11.42 2.34 19.15
N GLN A 258 12.52 2.99 19.48
CA GLN A 258 12.88 4.32 18.99
C GLN A 258 11.74 5.35 19.06
N GLY A 259 10.95 5.35 20.15
CA GLY A 259 9.82 6.27 20.38
C GLY A 259 8.52 5.89 19.67
N VAL A 260 8.49 4.77 18.94
CA VAL A 260 7.30 4.23 18.27
C VAL A 260 6.71 3.10 19.10
N LYS A 261 5.40 3.14 19.38
CA LYS A 261 4.68 2.03 20.01
C LYS A 261 4.20 1.04 18.94
N ILE A 262 4.52 -0.23 19.14
CA ILE A 262 4.20 -1.35 18.26
C ILE A 262 3.36 -2.33 19.04
N PHE A 263 2.22 -2.75 18.50
CA PHE A 263 1.22 -3.56 19.20
C PHE A 263 0.35 -4.35 18.20
N ALA A 264 -0.41 -5.32 18.72
CA ALA A 264 -1.41 -6.06 17.95
C ALA A 264 -2.76 -5.31 17.92
N PRO A 265 -3.66 -5.57 16.95
CA PRO A 265 -4.94 -4.88 16.82
C PRO A 265 -5.79 -4.83 18.09
N GLY A 266 -5.77 -5.88 18.91
CA GLY A 266 -6.52 -5.93 20.16
C GLY A 266 -6.13 -4.87 21.20
N THR A 267 -4.93 -4.29 21.08
CA THR A 267 -4.42 -3.27 22.01
C THR A 267 -4.63 -1.84 21.47
N LEU A 268 -5.04 -1.67 20.22
CA LEU A 268 -5.15 -0.37 19.56
C LEU A 268 -6.04 0.62 20.35
N LEU A 269 -7.26 0.21 20.67
CA LEU A 269 -8.23 1.09 21.32
C LEU A 269 -7.80 1.49 22.72
N SER A 270 -7.17 0.60 23.48
CA SER A 270 -6.65 0.91 24.82
C SER A 270 -5.52 1.94 24.74
N ILE A 271 -4.63 1.86 23.74
CA ILE A 271 -3.55 2.83 23.52
C ILE A 271 -4.10 4.21 23.19
N LEU A 272 -5.12 4.29 22.33
CA LEU A 272 -5.73 5.56 21.94
C LEU A 272 -6.48 6.21 23.12
N ARG A 273 -7.12 5.41 23.96
CA ARG A 273 -7.80 5.88 25.17
C ARG A 273 -6.85 6.25 26.30
N ALA A 274 -5.62 5.74 26.27
CA ALA A 274 -4.64 5.97 27.33
C ALA A 274 -4.09 7.40 27.31
N GLY A 275 -3.95 7.99 28.48
CA GLY A 275 -3.37 9.32 28.67
C GLY A 275 -4.37 10.36 29.18
N PRO A 276 -3.90 11.57 29.48
CA PRO A 276 -4.79 12.65 29.90
C PRO A 276 -5.77 12.96 28.80
N ARG A 277 -7.06 12.92 29.16
CA ARG A 277 -8.15 13.21 28.22
C ARG A 277 -8.50 14.68 28.29
N GLU A 278 -8.53 15.35 27.16
CA GLU A 278 -9.04 16.72 27.06
C GLU A 278 -10.54 16.71 27.33
N THR A 279 -10.98 17.54 28.26
CA THR A 279 -12.39 17.69 28.64
C THR A 279 -12.97 19.05 28.29
N ASP A 280 -12.11 20.01 27.92
CA ASP A 280 -12.54 21.33 27.46
C ASP A 280 -13.28 21.21 26.11
N SER A 281 -14.56 21.57 26.13
CA SER A 281 -15.43 21.49 24.96
C SER A 281 -14.95 22.38 23.78
N GLN A 282 -14.31 23.50 24.06
CA GLN A 282 -13.76 24.38 23.01
C GLN A 282 -12.56 23.73 22.32
N LYS A 283 -11.66 23.10 23.09
CA LYS A 283 -10.50 22.40 22.55
C LYS A 283 -10.92 21.15 21.78
N LEU A 284 -11.92 20.41 22.27
CA LEU A 284 -12.49 19.27 21.54
C LEU A 284 -13.12 19.71 20.22
N ALA A 285 -13.89 20.81 20.22
CA ALA A 285 -14.45 21.37 18.98
C ALA A 285 -13.36 21.88 18.03
N GLN A 286 -12.24 22.41 18.55
CA GLN A 286 -11.10 22.80 17.74
C GLN A 286 -10.43 21.58 17.10
N MET A 287 -10.26 20.49 17.84
CA MET A 287 -9.71 19.22 17.34
C MET A 287 -10.57 18.65 16.20
N GLN A 288 -11.90 18.68 16.35
CA GLN A 288 -12.82 18.24 15.29
C GLN A 288 -12.73 19.14 14.05
N ARG A 289 -12.64 20.45 14.22
CA ARG A 289 -12.44 21.38 13.08
C ARG A 289 -11.12 21.10 12.37
N LEU A 290 -10.06 20.86 13.12
CA LEU A 290 -8.76 20.49 12.56
C LEU A 290 -8.85 19.17 11.77
N ALA A 291 -9.52 18.15 12.31
CA ALA A 291 -9.70 16.88 11.61
C ALA A 291 -10.41 17.07 10.27
N ARG A 292 -11.52 17.82 10.25
CA ARG A 292 -12.26 18.13 9.01
C ARG A 292 -11.44 18.97 8.01
N ALA A 293 -10.59 19.86 8.50
CA ALA A 293 -9.69 20.63 7.65
C ALA A 293 -8.62 19.75 7.02
N LEU A 294 -8.00 18.86 7.79
CA LEU A 294 -7.01 17.90 7.31
C LEU A 294 -7.62 16.91 6.31
N ASP A 295 -8.83 16.43 6.58
CA ASP A 295 -9.54 15.51 5.67
C ASP A 295 -9.76 16.11 4.27
N LYS A 296 -9.99 17.44 4.20
CA LYS A 296 -10.11 18.18 2.94
C LYS A 296 -8.76 18.53 2.31
N GLN A 297 -7.73 18.73 3.11
CA GLN A 297 -6.40 19.11 2.66
C GLN A 297 -5.57 17.93 2.16
N LEU A 298 -5.75 16.76 2.79
CA LEU A 298 -5.08 15.52 2.42
C LEU A 298 -5.73 14.94 1.16
N LEU A 299 -4.92 14.44 0.25
CA LEU A 299 -5.41 13.81 -0.99
C LEU A 299 -5.77 12.35 -0.74
N PRO A 300 -6.69 11.76 -1.51
CA PRO A 300 -6.84 10.32 -1.54
C PRO A 300 -5.50 9.66 -1.88
N ALA A 301 -5.18 8.58 -1.18
CA ALA A 301 -3.94 7.86 -1.44
C ALA A 301 -3.93 7.31 -2.87
N THR A 302 -2.79 7.43 -3.52
CA THR A 302 -2.56 6.90 -4.87
C THR A 302 -1.34 6.01 -4.84
N HIS A 303 -1.46 4.81 -5.42
CA HIS A 303 -0.27 3.98 -5.60
C HIS A 303 0.61 4.57 -6.70
N ARG A 304 1.92 4.47 -6.49
CA ARG A 304 2.91 4.80 -7.51
C ARG A 304 2.79 3.77 -8.65
N GLN A 305 2.66 4.26 -9.85
CA GLN A 305 2.99 3.49 -11.06
C GLN A 305 4.51 3.43 -11.21
#